data_fe053ad494827cded0b48980430dd817
#
_entry.id   fe053ad494827cded0b48980430dd817
#
_cell.length_a   1.000
_cell.length_b   1.000
_cell.length_c   1.000
_cell.angle_alpha   90.00
_cell.angle_beta   90.00
_cell.angle_gamma   90.00
#
_symmetry.space_group_name_H-M   'P 1'
#
loop_
_entity.id
_entity.type
_entity.pdbx_description
1 polymer ?
#
loop_
_entity_poly.entity_id
_entity_poly.type
_entity_poly.pdbx_seq_one_letter_code
_entity_poly.pdbx_strand_id
1 'polypeptide(L)'
;MKQSSPTYLKHHFLIAMPHMADPNFAQTVTYLVEHNEQGAMGLVINRPSGLNLAEVLEQLKPDALPPARCQHIDIYNGGPVQTDRGFVLHPSGLSYQSTLELGELAMSTSQDVLVAIAAGTGPEKSLISLGYAGWEAGQLEAELSDNAWLICPADPAILFDLPPEERLSAAAARLGVNLSLLTAQAGHA
;
A
#
# COMPACT_ATOMS: atom_id res chain seq x y z
N MET A 1 0.79 -37.68 -6.58
CA MET A 1 0.01 -36.43 -6.53
C MET A 1 0.95 -35.29 -6.20
N LYS A 2 1.20 -34.43 -7.15
CA LYS A 2 1.86 -33.16 -6.85
C LYS A 2 0.83 -32.28 -6.17
N GLN A 3 0.93 -32.12 -4.84
CA GLN A 3 0.26 -31.03 -4.17
C GLN A 3 0.85 -29.74 -4.77
N SER A 4 0.04 -28.99 -5.51
CA SER A 4 0.45 -27.66 -5.92
C SER A 4 0.63 -26.84 -4.63
N SER A 5 1.86 -26.44 -4.34
CA SER A 5 2.13 -25.49 -3.26
C SER A 5 1.28 -24.24 -3.48
N PRO A 6 0.58 -23.75 -2.46
CA PRO A 6 -0.19 -22.53 -2.62
C PRO A 6 0.72 -21.39 -3.09
N THR A 7 0.28 -20.67 -4.12
CA THR A 7 1.03 -19.53 -4.64
C THR A 7 0.78 -18.34 -3.73
N TYR A 8 1.79 -17.90 -3.01
CA TYR A 8 1.73 -16.71 -2.19
C TYR A 8 2.08 -15.47 -3.02
N LEU A 9 1.45 -14.35 -2.68
CA LEU A 9 1.43 -13.13 -3.49
C LEU A 9 2.16 -11.97 -2.82
N LYS A 10 3.07 -12.27 -1.93
CA LYS A 10 4.00 -11.29 -1.37
C LYS A 10 4.69 -10.53 -2.53
N HIS A 11 4.86 -9.23 -2.41
CA HIS A 11 5.44 -8.35 -3.43
C HIS A 11 4.57 -8.17 -4.69
N HIS A 12 3.28 -8.42 -4.59
CA HIS A 12 2.31 -8.17 -5.66
C HIS A 12 1.37 -7.03 -5.29
N PHE A 13 0.80 -6.41 -6.31
CA PHE A 13 -0.34 -5.52 -6.15
C PHE A 13 -1.63 -6.32 -6.26
N LEU A 14 -2.59 -6.00 -5.38
CA LEU A 14 -3.98 -6.38 -5.52
C LEU A 14 -4.77 -5.20 -6.06
N ILE A 15 -5.44 -5.39 -7.18
CA ILE A 15 -6.24 -4.37 -7.82
C ILE A 15 -7.71 -4.73 -7.56
N ALA A 16 -8.45 -3.85 -6.88
CA ALA A 16 -9.85 -4.09 -6.61
C ALA A 16 -10.65 -4.12 -7.92
N MET A 17 -11.44 -5.17 -8.12
CA MET A 17 -12.35 -5.25 -9.26
C MET A 17 -13.45 -4.18 -9.14
N PRO A 18 -14.00 -3.68 -10.27
CA PRO A 18 -14.99 -2.58 -10.24
C PRO A 18 -16.25 -2.89 -9.42
N HIS A 19 -16.59 -4.16 -9.24
CA HIS A 19 -17.75 -4.55 -8.43
C HIS A 19 -17.46 -4.64 -6.93
N MET A 20 -16.23 -4.31 -6.50
CA MET A 20 -15.87 -4.30 -5.08
C MET A 20 -16.76 -3.33 -4.32
N ALA A 21 -17.61 -3.85 -3.44
CA ALA A 21 -18.59 -3.07 -2.70
C ALA A 21 -18.06 -2.55 -1.36
N ASP A 22 -17.04 -3.19 -0.79
CA ASP A 22 -16.47 -2.77 0.49
C ASP A 22 -15.85 -1.37 0.35
N PRO A 23 -16.35 -0.37 1.09
CA PRO A 23 -15.83 1.00 0.96
C PRO A 23 -14.38 1.15 1.38
N ASN A 24 -13.85 0.23 2.19
CA ASN A 24 -12.43 0.23 2.55
C ASN A 24 -11.54 -0.12 1.37
N PHE A 25 -12.06 -0.85 0.37
CA PHE A 25 -11.26 -1.39 -0.72
C PHE A 25 -11.75 -1.02 -2.12
N ALA A 26 -12.93 -0.42 -2.25
CA ALA A 26 -13.44 0.00 -3.56
C ALA A 26 -12.45 0.94 -4.26
N GLN A 27 -12.13 0.65 -5.51
CA GLN A 27 -11.21 1.44 -6.34
C GLN A 27 -9.81 1.59 -5.74
N THR A 28 -9.32 0.55 -5.05
CA THR A 28 -7.98 0.57 -4.46
C THR A 28 -7.00 -0.33 -5.19
N VAL A 29 -5.73 0.03 -5.06
CA VAL A 29 -4.61 -0.86 -5.29
C VAL A 29 -3.86 -1.03 -3.97
N THR A 30 -3.55 -2.29 -3.61
CA THR A 30 -2.92 -2.66 -2.35
C THR A 30 -1.60 -3.38 -2.63
N TYR A 31 -0.55 -2.99 -1.94
CA TYR A 31 0.73 -3.70 -1.97
C TYR A 31 0.74 -4.77 -0.89
N LEU A 32 0.95 -6.03 -1.26
CA LEU A 32 1.02 -7.14 -0.32
C LEU A 32 2.42 -7.22 0.30
N VAL A 33 2.49 -6.93 1.59
CA VAL A 33 3.70 -7.00 2.40
C VAL A 33 3.99 -8.44 2.82
N GLU A 34 2.95 -9.17 3.17
CA GLU A 34 3.05 -10.56 3.62
C GLU A 34 1.85 -11.36 3.11
N HIS A 35 2.09 -12.60 2.71
CA HIS A 35 1.03 -13.56 2.37
C HIS A 35 1.54 -14.96 2.62
N ASN A 36 0.86 -15.69 3.50
CA ASN A 36 1.19 -17.07 3.85
C ASN A 36 -0.07 -17.82 4.30
N GLU A 37 0.11 -19.03 4.80
CA GLU A 37 -0.99 -19.89 5.27
C GLU A 37 -1.74 -19.31 6.48
N GLN A 38 -1.15 -18.35 7.18
CA GLN A 38 -1.76 -17.70 8.35
C GLN A 38 -2.58 -16.46 7.96
N GLY A 39 -2.50 -16.01 6.72
CA GLY A 39 -3.22 -14.85 6.21
C GLY A 39 -2.37 -13.94 5.35
N ALA A 40 -2.79 -12.69 5.26
CA ALA A 40 -2.09 -11.68 4.47
C ALA A 40 -2.15 -10.31 5.14
N MET A 41 -1.18 -9.48 4.81
CA MET A 41 -1.11 -8.08 5.22
C MET A 41 -0.70 -7.23 4.02
N GLY A 42 -1.36 -6.09 3.84
CA GLY A 42 -1.05 -5.17 2.76
C GLY A 42 -1.30 -3.72 3.13
N LEU A 43 -0.81 -2.84 2.28
CA LEU A 43 -0.99 -1.40 2.39
C LEU A 43 -1.68 -0.88 1.14
N VAL A 44 -2.81 -0.21 1.30
CA VAL A 44 -3.46 0.52 0.21
C VAL A 44 -2.58 1.71 -0.15
N ILE A 45 -2.26 1.87 -1.44
CA ILE A 45 -1.24 2.83 -1.89
C ILE A 45 -1.81 4.01 -2.68
N ASN A 46 -3.12 4.08 -2.90
CA ASN A 46 -3.73 5.13 -3.73
C ASN A 46 -4.81 5.93 -3.01
N ARG A 47 -4.82 5.93 -1.68
CA ARG A 47 -5.76 6.71 -0.88
C ARG A 47 -5.03 7.70 0.04
N PRO A 48 -4.82 8.96 -0.39
CA PRO A 48 -4.36 10.00 0.53
C PRO A 48 -5.36 10.19 1.66
N SER A 49 -4.86 10.33 2.90
CA SER A 49 -5.70 10.47 4.09
C SER A 49 -6.19 11.91 4.32
N GLY A 50 -5.61 12.88 3.62
CA GLY A 50 -5.81 14.29 3.89
C GLY A 50 -4.84 14.86 4.93
N LEU A 51 -4.07 14.02 5.60
CA LEU A 51 -3.01 14.43 6.51
C LEU A 51 -1.67 14.58 5.76
N ASN A 52 -0.79 15.41 6.29
CA ASN A 52 0.60 15.51 5.83
C ASN A 52 1.57 15.14 6.94
N LEU A 53 2.85 15.01 6.60
CA LEU A 53 3.87 14.61 7.57
C LEU A 53 4.03 15.63 8.70
N ALA A 54 3.86 16.92 8.43
CA ALA A 54 3.96 17.95 9.46
C ALA A 54 2.92 17.71 10.57
N GLU A 55 1.69 17.39 10.20
CA GLU A 55 0.62 17.12 11.17
C GLU A 55 0.90 15.88 12.02
N VAL A 56 1.46 14.83 11.42
CA VAL A 56 1.84 13.61 12.14
C VAL A 56 2.98 13.89 13.12
N LEU A 57 4.00 14.64 12.69
CA LEU A 57 5.14 14.99 13.55
C LEU A 57 4.73 15.89 14.71
N GLU A 58 3.77 16.80 14.51
CA GLU A 58 3.24 17.64 15.58
C GLU A 58 2.60 16.81 16.69
N GLN A 59 1.91 15.72 16.33
CA GLN A 59 1.35 14.80 17.31
C GLN A 59 2.41 14.00 18.06
N LEU A 60 3.49 13.61 17.37
CA LEU A 60 4.57 12.83 17.97
C LEU A 60 5.50 13.67 18.85
N LYS A 61 5.76 14.91 18.45
CA LYS A 61 6.64 15.85 19.13
C LYS A 61 6.04 17.26 19.13
N PRO A 62 5.09 17.54 20.05
CA PRO A 62 4.36 18.82 20.03
C PRO A 62 5.26 20.06 20.19
N ASP A 63 6.42 19.91 20.83
CA ASP A 63 7.34 21.02 21.08
C ASP A 63 8.33 21.26 19.92
N ALA A 64 8.36 20.41 18.92
CA ALA A 64 9.22 20.54 17.76
C ALA A 64 8.44 21.11 16.57
N LEU A 65 9.01 22.14 15.91
CA LEU A 65 8.41 22.70 14.70
C LEU A 65 8.89 21.91 13.47
N PRO A 66 8.00 21.19 12.76
CA PRO A 66 8.41 20.43 11.58
C PRO A 66 8.92 21.36 10.47
N PRO A 67 9.89 20.92 9.64
CA PRO A 67 10.29 21.66 8.45
C PRO A 67 9.12 21.90 7.50
N ALA A 68 9.13 23.04 6.83
CA ALA A 68 8.02 23.46 5.93
C ALA A 68 7.71 22.44 4.84
N ARG A 69 8.72 21.72 4.33
CA ARG A 69 8.54 20.71 3.29
C ARG A 69 7.65 19.53 3.72
N CYS A 70 7.54 19.27 5.04
CA CYS A 70 6.70 18.21 5.56
C CYS A 70 5.21 18.47 5.28
N GLN A 71 4.81 19.70 5.02
CA GLN A 71 3.45 20.07 4.61
C GLN A 71 3.08 19.52 3.23
N HIS A 72 4.07 19.20 2.40
CA HIS A 72 3.90 18.68 1.04
C HIS A 72 4.10 17.16 0.93
N ILE A 73 4.31 16.48 2.06
CA ILE A 73 4.48 15.04 2.10
C ILE A 73 3.18 14.41 2.59
N ASP A 74 2.47 13.74 1.67
CA ASP A 74 1.18 13.14 1.96
C ASP A 74 1.30 11.90 2.83
N ILE A 75 0.34 11.73 3.73
CA ILE A 75 0.13 10.52 4.50
C ILE A 75 -1.05 9.76 3.89
N TYR A 76 -0.86 8.48 3.61
CA TYR A 76 -1.86 7.62 3.00
C TYR A 76 -2.66 6.87 4.05
N ASN A 77 -3.90 6.52 3.70
CA ASN A 77 -4.72 5.60 4.46
C ASN A 77 -4.44 4.19 3.94
N GLY A 78 -3.64 3.43 4.66
CA GLY A 78 -3.17 2.10 4.23
C GLY A 78 -4.15 0.96 4.48
N GLY A 79 -5.21 1.19 5.24
CA GLY A 79 -6.22 0.19 5.52
C GLY A 79 -6.94 0.44 6.84
N PRO A 80 -7.95 -0.40 7.15
CA PRO A 80 -8.84 -0.16 8.29
C PRO A 80 -8.30 -0.68 9.63
N VAL A 81 -7.15 -1.39 9.64
CA VAL A 81 -6.61 -2.00 10.86
C VAL A 81 -5.54 -1.10 11.46
N GLN A 82 -5.57 -0.90 12.77
CA GLN A 82 -4.58 -0.09 13.50
C GLN A 82 -4.28 1.26 12.82
N THR A 83 -5.30 2.06 12.64
CA THR A 83 -5.27 3.30 11.84
C THR A 83 -4.36 4.40 12.41
N ASP A 84 -3.87 4.23 13.62
CA ASP A 84 -2.89 5.11 14.28
C ASP A 84 -1.45 4.65 14.09
N ARG A 85 -1.23 3.46 13.52
CA ARG A 85 0.10 2.90 13.32
C ARG A 85 0.67 3.31 11.97
N GLY A 86 1.93 3.79 11.98
CA GLY A 86 2.64 4.23 10.78
C GLY A 86 3.46 3.12 10.12
N PHE A 87 3.43 3.12 8.79
CA PHE A 87 4.20 2.22 7.92
C PHE A 87 4.82 3.05 6.81
N VAL A 88 6.11 2.87 6.57
CA VAL A 88 6.80 3.58 5.49
C VAL A 88 7.38 2.57 4.52
N LEU A 89 6.89 2.58 3.28
CA LEU A 89 7.50 1.84 2.17
C LEU A 89 8.60 2.72 1.55
N HIS A 90 9.75 2.13 1.29
CA HIS A 90 10.87 2.81 0.64
C HIS A 90 11.74 1.79 -0.12
N PRO A 91 12.62 2.22 -1.01
CA PRO A 91 13.58 1.31 -1.62
C PRO A 91 14.50 0.65 -0.57
N SER A 92 14.92 -0.57 -0.83
CA SER A 92 15.87 -1.29 0.03
C SER A 92 17.23 -0.57 0.07
N GLY A 93 18.04 -0.89 1.06
CA GLY A 93 19.39 -0.33 1.22
C GLY A 93 19.55 0.59 2.41
N LEU A 94 18.48 1.10 3.00
CA LEU A 94 18.49 1.86 4.24
C LEU A 94 17.76 1.06 5.31
N SER A 95 18.32 1.05 6.52
CA SER A 95 17.71 0.38 7.67
C SER A 95 17.52 1.36 8.82
N TYR A 96 16.39 1.23 9.50
CA TYR A 96 16.03 2.01 10.68
C TYR A 96 15.86 1.05 11.86
N GLN A 97 15.40 1.53 12.99
CA GLN A 97 15.25 0.70 14.19
C GLN A 97 14.34 -0.49 13.95
N SER A 98 13.33 -0.33 13.10
CA SER A 98 12.40 -1.41 12.76
C SER A 98 12.17 -1.41 11.24
N THR A 99 12.95 -2.19 10.52
CA THR A 99 12.89 -2.30 9.06
C THR A 99 12.76 -3.75 8.64
N LEU A 100 11.76 -4.03 7.83
CA LEU A 100 11.53 -5.33 7.20
C LEU A 100 11.95 -5.25 5.73
N GLU A 101 12.89 -6.11 5.32
CA GLU A 101 13.31 -6.20 3.93
C GLU A 101 12.29 -6.95 3.09
N LEU A 102 11.93 -6.38 1.94
CA LEU A 102 10.91 -6.90 1.02
C LEU A 102 11.47 -7.03 -0.41
N GLY A 103 12.72 -7.49 -0.54
CA GLY A 103 13.39 -7.57 -1.84
C GLY A 103 13.89 -6.21 -2.30
N GLU A 104 13.31 -5.66 -3.36
CA GLU A 104 13.67 -4.33 -3.87
C GLU A 104 13.16 -3.19 -2.99
N LEU A 105 12.20 -3.48 -2.12
CA LEU A 105 11.60 -2.52 -1.20
C LEU A 105 11.92 -2.90 0.24
N ALA A 106 11.66 -1.98 1.15
CA ALA A 106 11.69 -2.20 2.57
C ALA A 106 10.49 -1.48 3.21
N MET A 107 10.08 -1.95 4.38
CA MET A 107 9.03 -1.32 5.16
C MET A 107 9.56 -1.02 6.55
N SER A 108 9.58 0.25 6.92
CA SER A 108 10.02 0.70 8.24
C SER A 108 8.81 1.16 9.06
N THR A 109 8.80 0.79 10.34
CA THR A 109 7.67 1.07 11.23
C THR A 109 8.07 1.87 12.47
N SER A 110 9.34 2.23 12.60
CA SER A 110 9.85 3.03 13.72
C SER A 110 9.83 4.53 13.40
N GLN A 111 9.79 5.36 14.43
CA GLN A 111 9.67 6.82 14.26
C GLN A 111 10.90 7.46 13.62
N ASP A 112 12.06 6.83 13.74
CA ASP A 112 13.32 7.35 13.19
C ASP A 112 13.28 7.56 11.68
N VAL A 113 12.54 6.73 10.92
CA VAL A 113 12.36 6.92 9.47
C VAL A 113 11.60 8.21 9.17
N LEU A 114 10.58 8.54 9.95
CA LEU A 114 9.82 9.78 9.77
C LEU A 114 10.69 11.01 10.07
N VAL A 115 11.48 10.94 11.11
CA VAL A 115 12.43 12.02 11.47
C VAL A 115 13.46 12.19 10.36
N ALA A 116 13.99 11.11 9.81
CA ALA A 116 14.95 11.15 8.70
C ALA A 116 14.34 11.77 7.44
N ILE A 117 13.11 11.38 7.09
CA ILE A 117 12.39 11.96 5.95
C ILE A 117 12.18 13.46 6.16
N ALA A 118 11.76 13.87 7.34
CA ALA A 118 11.59 15.28 7.69
C ALA A 118 12.89 16.07 7.57
N ALA A 119 14.01 15.49 7.99
CA ALA A 119 15.33 16.13 7.95
C ALA A 119 15.97 16.12 6.54
N GLY A 120 15.43 15.36 5.58
CA GLY A 120 15.99 15.22 4.25
C GLY A 120 17.14 14.23 4.14
N THR A 121 17.33 13.44 5.18
CA THR A 121 18.37 12.40 5.25
C THR A 121 17.80 10.99 5.11
N GLY A 122 16.51 10.90 4.87
CA GLY A 122 15.79 9.63 4.70
C GLY A 122 15.91 9.06 3.28
N PRO A 123 15.09 8.07 2.96
CA PRO A 123 15.05 7.51 1.61
C PRO A 123 14.65 8.58 0.59
N GLU A 124 15.21 8.49 -0.62
CA GLU A 124 14.87 9.41 -1.71
C GLU A 124 13.40 9.31 -2.13
N LYS A 125 12.85 8.10 -2.04
CA LYS A 125 11.47 7.79 -2.37
C LYS A 125 10.83 7.10 -1.18
N SER A 126 9.62 7.50 -0.84
CA SER A 126 8.87 6.87 0.26
C SER A 126 7.38 7.04 0.07
N LEU A 127 6.63 6.12 0.66
CA LEU A 127 5.19 6.22 0.81
C LEU A 127 4.87 5.97 2.28
N ILE A 128 4.30 6.97 2.94
CA ILE A 128 3.97 6.94 4.37
C ILE A 128 2.50 6.64 4.52
N SER A 129 2.17 5.63 5.30
CA SER A 129 0.80 5.14 5.47
C SER A 129 0.44 5.04 6.95
N LEU A 130 -0.81 5.28 7.27
CA LEU A 130 -1.43 4.95 8.56
C LEU A 130 -2.41 3.82 8.35
N GLY A 131 -2.33 2.80 9.21
CA GLY A 131 -3.16 1.62 9.12
C GLY A 131 -2.73 0.64 8.05
N TYR A 132 -3.33 -0.54 8.06
CA TYR A 132 -3.05 -1.58 7.10
C TYR A 132 -4.31 -2.40 6.78
N ALA A 133 -4.25 -3.20 5.72
CA ALA A 133 -5.26 -4.17 5.35
C ALA A 133 -4.82 -5.56 5.80
N GLY A 134 -5.72 -6.30 6.43
CA GLY A 134 -5.45 -7.65 6.92
C GLY A 134 -6.44 -8.67 6.37
N TRP A 135 -5.95 -9.86 6.08
CA TRP A 135 -6.75 -11.01 5.67
C TRP A 135 -6.45 -12.18 6.59
N GLU A 136 -7.49 -12.85 7.06
CA GLU A 136 -7.35 -14.08 7.83
C GLU A 136 -6.87 -15.24 6.94
N ALA A 137 -6.44 -16.33 7.56
CA ALA A 137 -6.01 -17.54 6.85
C ALA A 137 -7.07 -17.98 5.84
N GLY A 138 -6.71 -18.09 4.56
CA GLY A 138 -7.59 -18.49 3.48
C GLY A 138 -8.55 -17.42 2.96
N GLN A 139 -8.65 -16.26 3.61
CA GLN A 139 -9.59 -15.22 3.21
C GLN A 139 -9.23 -14.61 1.86
N LEU A 140 -7.95 -14.26 1.66
CA LEU A 140 -7.52 -13.67 0.38
C LEU A 140 -7.72 -14.66 -0.77
N GLU A 141 -7.39 -15.92 -0.55
CA GLU A 141 -7.59 -16.98 -1.55
C GLU A 141 -9.06 -17.12 -1.94
N ALA A 142 -9.97 -17.06 -0.98
CA ALA A 142 -11.42 -17.08 -1.25
C ALA A 142 -11.87 -15.88 -2.06
N GLU A 143 -11.40 -14.68 -1.71
CA GLU A 143 -11.72 -13.45 -2.44
C GLU A 143 -11.16 -13.46 -3.87
N LEU A 144 -9.96 -14.03 -4.07
CA LEU A 144 -9.40 -14.22 -5.41
C LEU A 144 -10.24 -15.19 -6.24
N SER A 145 -10.72 -16.28 -5.65
CA SER A 145 -11.62 -17.23 -6.31
C SER A 145 -12.95 -16.58 -6.71
N ASP A 146 -13.40 -15.61 -5.95
CA ASP A 146 -14.62 -14.83 -6.22
C ASP A 146 -14.37 -13.65 -7.17
N ASN A 147 -13.18 -13.53 -7.74
CA ASN A 147 -12.79 -12.46 -8.66
C ASN A 147 -12.91 -11.06 -8.05
N ALA A 148 -12.69 -10.92 -6.73
CA ALA A 148 -12.70 -9.63 -6.06
C ALA A 148 -11.47 -8.78 -6.40
N TRP A 149 -10.36 -9.43 -6.73
CA TRP A 149 -9.06 -8.82 -6.97
C TRP A 149 -8.42 -9.32 -8.26
N LEU A 150 -7.74 -8.41 -8.97
CA LEU A 150 -6.73 -8.75 -9.97
C LEU A 150 -5.34 -8.67 -9.31
N ILE A 151 -4.40 -9.43 -9.84
CA ILE A 151 -3.04 -9.51 -9.32
C ILE A 151 -2.05 -9.07 -10.39
N CYS A 152 -1.11 -8.20 -10.03
CA CYS A 152 0.05 -7.95 -10.88
C CYS A 152 1.30 -7.81 -10.01
N PRO A 153 2.51 -8.10 -10.57
CA PRO A 153 3.75 -7.83 -9.85
C PRO A 153 3.84 -6.36 -9.45
N ALA A 154 4.31 -6.09 -8.23
CA ALA A 154 4.49 -4.73 -7.77
C ALA A 154 5.54 -4.01 -8.61
N ASP A 155 5.30 -2.72 -8.85
CA ASP A 155 6.21 -1.86 -9.61
C ASP A 155 6.54 -0.64 -8.76
N PRO A 156 7.82 -0.45 -8.38
CA PRO A 156 8.21 0.73 -7.60
C PRO A 156 7.89 2.06 -8.27
N ALA A 157 7.90 2.13 -9.60
CA ALA A 157 7.54 3.35 -10.33
C ALA A 157 6.08 3.73 -10.11
N ILE A 158 5.17 2.76 -10.09
CA ILE A 158 3.76 3.01 -9.77
C ILE A 158 3.61 3.45 -8.33
N LEU A 159 4.34 2.82 -7.42
CA LEU A 159 4.27 3.10 -6.00
C LEU A 159 4.76 4.51 -5.64
N PHE A 160 5.87 4.95 -6.24
CA PHE A 160 6.58 6.17 -5.82
C PHE A 160 6.51 7.32 -6.82
N ASP A 161 6.40 7.05 -8.11
CA ASP A 161 6.60 8.07 -9.14
C ASP A 161 5.30 8.59 -9.73
N LEU A 162 4.18 7.89 -9.53
CA LEU A 162 2.87 8.30 -10.04
C LEU A 162 2.04 9.02 -8.98
N PRO A 163 1.20 9.99 -9.39
CA PRO A 163 0.19 10.53 -8.50
C PRO A 163 -0.78 9.43 -8.03
N PRO A 164 -1.34 9.53 -6.83
CA PRO A 164 -2.22 8.48 -6.30
C PRO A 164 -3.42 8.14 -7.19
N GLU A 165 -4.00 9.13 -7.86
CA GLU A 165 -5.15 8.96 -8.75
C GLU A 165 -4.82 8.17 -10.03
N GLU A 166 -3.56 8.04 -10.40
CA GLU A 166 -3.12 7.30 -11.58
C GLU A 166 -2.65 5.87 -11.27
N ARG A 167 -2.44 5.52 -10.02
CA ARG A 167 -1.84 4.25 -9.63
C ARG A 167 -2.71 3.05 -9.97
N LEU A 168 -4.02 3.14 -9.76
CA LEU A 168 -4.95 2.05 -10.04
C LEU A 168 -4.99 1.71 -11.54
N SER A 169 -5.17 2.70 -12.39
CA SER A 169 -5.22 2.50 -13.83
C SER A 169 -3.88 2.03 -14.40
N ALA A 170 -2.77 2.54 -13.87
CA ALA A 170 -1.44 2.11 -14.28
C ALA A 170 -1.15 0.66 -13.93
N ALA A 171 -1.56 0.22 -12.73
CA ALA A 171 -1.41 -1.18 -12.32
C ALA A 171 -2.28 -2.11 -13.20
N ALA A 172 -3.52 -1.71 -13.48
CA ALA A 172 -4.41 -2.48 -14.36
C ALA A 172 -3.87 -2.55 -15.79
N ALA A 173 -3.29 -1.46 -16.30
CA ALA A 173 -2.72 -1.42 -17.65
C ALA A 173 -1.56 -2.41 -17.83
N ARG A 174 -0.82 -2.73 -16.78
CA ARG A 174 0.23 -3.76 -16.82
C ARG A 174 -0.33 -5.15 -17.14
N LEU A 175 -1.60 -5.39 -16.84
CA LEU A 175 -2.30 -6.63 -17.17
C LEU A 175 -3.06 -6.54 -18.51
N GLY A 176 -2.92 -5.43 -19.23
CA GLY A 176 -3.70 -5.18 -20.44
C GLY A 176 -5.19 -4.94 -20.17
N VAL A 177 -5.54 -4.52 -18.96
CA VAL A 177 -6.93 -4.34 -18.52
C VAL A 177 -7.27 -2.87 -18.43
N ASN A 178 -8.44 -2.50 -18.97
CA ASN A 178 -9.06 -1.20 -18.76
C ASN A 178 -10.26 -1.37 -17.84
N LEU A 179 -10.14 -0.89 -16.59
CA LEU A 179 -11.17 -1.07 -15.56
C LEU A 179 -12.50 -0.40 -15.92
N SER A 180 -12.46 0.73 -16.65
CA SER A 180 -13.69 1.41 -17.07
C SER A 180 -14.50 0.57 -18.07
N LEU A 181 -13.85 -0.23 -18.90
CA LEU A 181 -14.53 -1.16 -19.81
C LEU A 181 -15.17 -2.32 -19.05
N LEU A 182 -14.53 -2.82 -17.99
CA LEU A 182 -15.10 -3.86 -17.14
C LEU A 182 -16.37 -3.38 -16.44
N THR A 183 -16.40 -2.13 -15.97
CA THR A 183 -17.57 -1.52 -15.36
C THR A 183 -18.73 -1.40 -16.36
N ALA A 184 -18.45 -1.01 -17.59
CA ALA A 184 -19.45 -0.90 -18.65
C ALA A 184 -20.08 -2.26 -19.00
N GLN A 185 -19.28 -3.33 -19.01
CA GLN A 185 -19.78 -4.68 -19.25
C GLN A 185 -20.65 -5.19 -18.09
N ALA A 186 -20.29 -4.89 -16.86
CA ALA A 186 -21.07 -5.28 -15.69
C ALA A 186 -22.43 -4.56 -15.62
N GLY A 187 -22.56 -3.39 -16.23
CA GLY A 187 -23.80 -2.62 -16.30
C GLY A 187 -24.82 -3.13 -17.35
N HIS A 188 -24.48 -4.14 -18.12
CA HIS A 188 -25.31 -4.68 -19.19
C HIS A 188 -25.81 -6.12 -18.93
N ALA A 189 -25.92 -6.49 -17.67
CA ALA A 189 -26.49 -7.79 -17.31
C ALA A 189 -28.02 -7.76 -17.34
#